data_d830ce49b1d6edefeae5475b51b78311
#
_entry.id   d830ce49b1d6edefeae5475b51b78311
#
_cell.length_a   1.000
_cell.length_b   1.000
_cell.length_c   1.000
_cell.angle_alpha   90.00
_cell.angle_beta   90.00
_cell.angle_gamma   90.00
#
_symmetry.space_group_name_H-M   'P 1'
#
loop_
_entity.id
_entity.type
_entity.pdbx_description
1 polymer ?
#
loop_
_entity_poly.entity_id
_entity_poly.type
_entity_poly.pdbx_seq_one_letter_code
_entity_poly.pdbx_strand_id
1 'polypeptide(L)'
;GTALRDQEMPNEALETYYKALSFKPDYIEVYNNMGITLQEQGSLEEAIEAYKKALSIKPDYAEAYNNMGTAFRDQGEIEKAIEAFRKSQSIRPNYAGAFYNLGNILRDQGKPDEAIEAYNKALLIKPDYEEVYNNMGATLQEQGKLNEAINAYSEALSLKPNFAEALNNMGSTQIEQGKLEEAVEASNKALSLKPDFAEAYSNLGIALQKQGKLDEAIEAYNKALLINPDYIEVYSKIGVALQGTIFNKQNKDLQITIASMLSKKSYVRPRDIASASINLLQFEPSLQKYLKNFDYENIESPLNVVADLNELPLFLKLMSVCPLPDLKLEALLIKLRRIILSHVLNSKDTSPELFHFQSALALQCFTNEYVYNYTMQEEKELLTLEKIAERAFRTNSQPSPQVVLTLGSYRALNRYEWCASLIITEEIKEVFIRQIKEPAKEIKLKSSIPILEEITDKVSSKVRDQYEKSPYPRWVNLGLTSKPISVSKLVNGLNLKLYSSRITKIERPEILIAGCGTGQHSIETATRFKSSKVTAIDLSLSSLAYAKRKTEELEVKNIEYLQADILDLRQLNTQFTIIESTGVLHHMEDPFKGWKVLTTCLKPGGLMKIGLYSELARQHIKI
;
A
#
# COMPACT_ATOMS: atom_id res chain seq x y z
N GLY A 1 -32.78 -3.32 -33.35
CA GLY A 1 -31.40 -3.13 -32.83
C GLY A 1 -31.45 -2.48 -31.45
N THR A 2 -31.98 -1.27 -31.31
CA THR A 2 -31.97 -0.53 -30.03
C THR A 2 -32.67 -1.29 -28.90
N ALA A 3 -33.88 -1.87 -29.16
CA ALA A 3 -34.58 -2.65 -28.16
C ALA A 3 -33.83 -3.93 -27.75
N LEU A 4 -33.04 -4.53 -28.65
CA LEU A 4 -32.18 -5.70 -28.32
C LEU A 4 -30.98 -5.31 -27.47
N ARG A 5 -30.35 -4.14 -27.73
CA ARG A 5 -29.31 -3.58 -26.89
C ARG A 5 -29.83 -3.32 -25.47
N ASP A 6 -31.02 -2.72 -25.35
CA ASP A 6 -31.63 -2.40 -24.06
C ASP A 6 -32.05 -3.68 -23.29
N GLN A 7 -32.11 -4.84 -23.96
CA GLN A 7 -32.30 -6.17 -23.37
C GLN A 7 -30.96 -6.91 -23.12
N GLU A 8 -29.84 -6.22 -23.14
CA GLU A 8 -28.49 -6.80 -22.96
C GLU A 8 -28.10 -7.88 -23.99
N MET A 9 -28.66 -7.76 -25.23
CA MET A 9 -28.38 -8.67 -26.37
C MET A 9 -27.56 -7.93 -27.45
N PRO A 10 -26.33 -7.52 -27.18
CA PRO A 10 -25.57 -6.62 -28.06
C PRO A 10 -25.20 -7.26 -29.41
N ASN A 11 -24.90 -8.55 -29.45
CA ASN A 11 -24.57 -9.22 -30.71
C ASN A 11 -25.74 -9.27 -31.68
N GLU A 12 -26.93 -9.54 -31.17
CA GLU A 12 -28.16 -9.56 -31.96
C GLU A 12 -28.56 -8.15 -32.38
N ALA A 13 -28.30 -7.16 -31.52
CA ALA A 13 -28.46 -5.76 -31.88
C ALA A 13 -27.57 -5.37 -33.07
N LEU A 14 -26.27 -5.76 -33.06
CA LEU A 14 -25.33 -5.50 -34.15
C LEU A 14 -25.75 -6.19 -35.43
N GLU A 15 -26.17 -7.46 -35.39
CA GLU A 15 -26.72 -8.13 -36.58
C GLU A 15 -27.91 -7.37 -37.17
N THR A 16 -28.79 -6.88 -36.30
CA THR A 16 -29.96 -6.11 -36.73
C THR A 16 -29.54 -4.78 -37.36
N TYR A 17 -28.53 -4.11 -36.83
CA TYR A 17 -27.99 -2.89 -37.42
C TYR A 17 -27.35 -3.18 -38.78
N TYR A 18 -26.57 -4.25 -38.94
CA TYR A 18 -26.01 -4.63 -40.23
C TYR A 18 -27.11 -4.94 -41.28
N LYS A 19 -28.15 -5.63 -40.86
CA LYS A 19 -29.32 -5.87 -41.75
C LYS A 19 -29.97 -4.53 -42.16
N ALA A 20 -30.19 -3.62 -41.21
CA ALA A 20 -30.75 -2.30 -41.53
C ALA A 20 -29.88 -1.52 -42.52
N LEU A 21 -28.56 -1.56 -42.36
CA LEU A 21 -27.59 -0.88 -43.24
C LEU A 21 -27.51 -1.55 -44.63
N SER A 22 -27.81 -2.85 -44.75
CA SER A 22 -27.90 -3.51 -46.06
C SER A 22 -29.10 -3.04 -46.90
N PHE A 23 -30.18 -2.58 -46.24
CA PHE A 23 -31.34 -1.98 -46.91
C PHE A 23 -31.17 -0.48 -47.11
N LYS A 24 -30.53 0.23 -46.16
CA LYS A 24 -30.30 1.67 -46.19
C LYS A 24 -28.87 1.99 -45.73
N PRO A 25 -27.88 2.02 -46.68
CA PRO A 25 -26.48 2.23 -46.35
C PRO A 25 -26.13 3.58 -45.72
N ASP A 26 -26.98 4.56 -45.89
CA ASP A 26 -26.86 5.95 -45.38
C ASP A 26 -27.69 6.22 -44.11
N TYR A 27 -28.02 5.17 -43.33
CA TYR A 27 -28.86 5.28 -42.14
C TYR A 27 -28.04 5.76 -40.94
N ILE A 28 -27.95 7.05 -40.74
CA ILE A 28 -27.11 7.76 -39.79
C ILE A 28 -27.31 7.29 -38.34
N GLU A 29 -28.59 7.21 -37.92
CA GLU A 29 -28.93 6.81 -36.55
C GLU A 29 -28.52 5.36 -36.24
N VAL A 30 -28.50 4.49 -37.26
CA VAL A 30 -28.05 3.10 -37.10
C VAL A 30 -26.54 3.07 -36.86
N TYR A 31 -25.74 3.84 -37.62
CA TYR A 31 -24.30 3.93 -37.36
C TYR A 31 -23.99 4.46 -35.96
N ASN A 32 -24.70 5.49 -35.51
CA ASN A 32 -24.53 6.03 -34.16
C ASN A 32 -24.87 5.00 -33.09
N ASN A 33 -26.03 4.30 -33.23
CA ASN A 33 -26.45 3.27 -32.27
C ASN A 33 -25.54 2.03 -32.31
N MET A 34 -25.01 1.67 -33.46
CA MET A 34 -24.00 0.62 -33.63
C MET A 34 -22.71 1.00 -32.87
N GLY A 35 -22.26 2.27 -33.01
CA GLY A 35 -21.13 2.78 -32.27
C GLY A 35 -21.32 2.71 -30.75
N ILE A 36 -22.51 3.06 -30.23
CA ILE A 36 -22.84 2.94 -28.81
C ILE A 36 -22.75 1.46 -28.36
N THR A 37 -23.35 0.54 -29.12
CA THR A 37 -23.33 -0.89 -28.79
C THR A 37 -21.91 -1.48 -28.81
N LEU A 38 -21.09 -1.10 -29.78
CA LEU A 38 -19.68 -1.50 -29.87
C LEU A 38 -18.85 -0.94 -28.71
N GLN A 39 -19.10 0.29 -28.29
CA GLN A 39 -18.46 0.90 -27.13
C GLN A 39 -18.83 0.18 -25.83
N GLU A 40 -20.10 -0.18 -25.64
CA GLU A 40 -20.58 -1.00 -24.50
C GLU A 40 -19.90 -2.38 -24.43
N GLN A 41 -19.53 -2.96 -25.60
CA GLN A 41 -18.77 -4.21 -25.69
C GLN A 41 -17.24 -4.01 -25.54
N GLY A 42 -16.75 -2.78 -25.41
CA GLY A 42 -15.32 -2.48 -25.32
C GLY A 42 -14.59 -2.44 -26.68
N SER A 43 -15.29 -2.60 -27.81
CA SER A 43 -14.73 -2.51 -29.18
C SER A 43 -14.59 -1.04 -29.60
N LEU A 44 -13.69 -0.32 -28.94
CA LEU A 44 -13.59 1.15 -29.04
C LEU A 44 -13.19 1.66 -30.43
N GLU A 45 -12.26 0.96 -31.13
CA GLU A 45 -11.86 1.31 -32.49
C GLU A 45 -13.03 1.20 -33.47
N GLU A 46 -13.78 0.09 -33.39
CA GLU A 46 -14.92 -0.16 -34.26
C GLU A 46 -16.06 0.84 -33.96
N ALA A 47 -16.27 1.18 -32.70
CA ALA A 47 -17.23 2.20 -32.28
C ALA A 47 -16.90 3.58 -32.91
N ILE A 48 -15.62 4.00 -32.85
CA ILE A 48 -15.15 5.26 -33.46
C ILE A 48 -15.35 5.24 -34.96
N GLU A 49 -15.08 4.14 -35.65
CA GLU A 49 -15.31 4.02 -37.08
C GLU A 49 -16.80 4.11 -37.43
N ALA A 50 -17.70 3.51 -36.62
CA ALA A 50 -19.13 3.66 -36.78
C ALA A 50 -19.58 5.13 -36.64
N TYR A 51 -19.09 5.84 -35.62
CA TYR A 51 -19.37 7.28 -35.44
C TYR A 51 -18.82 8.13 -36.62
N LYS A 52 -17.62 7.84 -37.13
CA LYS A 52 -17.06 8.50 -38.31
C LYS A 52 -17.93 8.26 -39.55
N LYS A 53 -18.48 7.08 -39.72
CA LYS A 53 -19.45 6.80 -40.80
C LYS A 53 -20.70 7.65 -40.66
N ALA A 54 -21.30 7.72 -39.46
CA ALA A 54 -22.43 8.61 -39.19
C ALA A 54 -22.08 10.07 -39.54
N LEU A 55 -20.91 10.56 -39.14
CA LEU A 55 -20.43 11.93 -39.39
C LEU A 55 -20.05 12.19 -40.86
N SER A 56 -19.62 11.17 -41.60
CA SER A 56 -19.39 11.31 -43.03
C SER A 56 -20.67 11.53 -43.82
N ILE A 57 -21.80 11.02 -43.35
CA ILE A 57 -23.12 11.19 -43.93
C ILE A 57 -23.76 12.50 -43.45
N LYS A 58 -23.63 12.78 -42.15
CA LYS A 58 -24.16 13.99 -41.52
C LYS A 58 -23.08 14.69 -40.68
N PRO A 59 -22.31 15.65 -41.25
CA PRO A 59 -21.22 16.32 -40.56
C PRO A 59 -21.64 17.22 -39.38
N ASP A 60 -22.92 17.56 -39.28
CA ASP A 60 -23.49 18.36 -38.19
C ASP A 60 -24.27 17.54 -37.16
N TYR A 61 -23.87 16.29 -36.95
CA TYR A 61 -24.51 15.37 -35.98
C TYR A 61 -23.83 15.48 -34.61
N ALA A 62 -24.31 16.39 -33.76
CA ALA A 62 -23.73 16.69 -32.46
C ALA A 62 -23.62 15.47 -31.52
N GLU A 63 -24.66 14.60 -31.49
CA GLU A 63 -24.68 13.41 -30.66
C GLU A 63 -23.56 12.42 -31.05
N ALA A 64 -23.29 12.24 -32.35
CA ALA A 64 -22.22 11.35 -32.81
C ALA A 64 -20.83 11.88 -32.40
N TYR A 65 -20.63 13.23 -32.47
CA TYR A 65 -19.39 13.82 -31.95
C TYR A 65 -19.26 13.62 -30.44
N ASN A 66 -20.33 13.78 -29.65
CA ASN A 66 -20.32 13.55 -28.21
C ASN A 66 -19.98 12.08 -27.88
N ASN A 67 -20.61 11.13 -28.56
CA ASN A 67 -20.38 9.70 -28.34
C ASN A 67 -18.96 9.28 -28.76
N MET A 68 -18.48 9.80 -29.90
CA MET A 68 -17.10 9.60 -30.35
C MET A 68 -16.09 10.20 -29.35
N GLY A 69 -16.40 11.38 -28.77
CA GLY A 69 -15.59 11.96 -27.69
C GLY A 69 -15.51 11.06 -26.46
N THR A 70 -16.61 10.41 -26.07
CA THR A 70 -16.63 9.45 -24.98
C THR A 70 -15.77 8.21 -25.32
N ALA A 71 -15.87 7.69 -26.55
CA ALA A 71 -15.05 6.57 -27.00
C ALA A 71 -13.54 6.91 -27.02
N PHE A 72 -13.16 8.12 -27.46
CA PHE A 72 -11.76 8.58 -27.37
C PHE A 72 -11.26 8.70 -25.94
N ARG A 73 -12.11 9.20 -25.01
CA ARG A 73 -11.78 9.23 -23.58
C ARG A 73 -11.50 7.83 -23.05
N ASP A 74 -12.35 6.86 -23.39
CA ASP A 74 -12.24 5.47 -22.95
C ASP A 74 -11.00 4.77 -23.54
N GLN A 75 -10.51 5.22 -24.70
CA GLN A 75 -9.19 4.82 -25.28
C GLN A 75 -8.00 5.55 -24.65
N GLY A 76 -8.22 6.59 -23.80
CA GLY A 76 -7.16 7.42 -23.26
C GLY A 76 -6.67 8.54 -24.23
N GLU A 77 -7.33 8.75 -25.38
CA GLU A 77 -7.01 9.80 -26.35
C GLU A 77 -7.67 11.12 -25.97
N ILE A 78 -7.20 11.72 -24.88
CA ILE A 78 -7.85 12.82 -24.18
C ILE A 78 -8.01 14.08 -25.05
N GLU A 79 -6.99 14.45 -25.84
CA GLU A 79 -7.02 15.62 -26.72
C GLU A 79 -8.10 15.49 -27.81
N LYS A 80 -8.21 14.29 -28.42
CA LYS A 80 -9.26 14.00 -29.41
C LYS A 80 -10.65 14.00 -28.81
N ALA A 81 -10.79 13.53 -27.55
CA ALA A 81 -12.05 13.57 -26.83
C ALA A 81 -12.51 15.02 -26.61
N ILE A 82 -11.61 15.90 -26.16
CA ILE A 82 -11.91 17.33 -25.95
C ILE A 82 -12.32 18.01 -27.27
N GLU A 83 -11.60 17.72 -28.37
CA GLU A 83 -11.92 18.26 -29.69
C GLU A 83 -13.32 17.83 -30.13
N ALA A 84 -13.66 16.54 -29.99
CA ALA A 84 -14.97 16.01 -30.33
C ALA A 84 -16.10 16.64 -29.49
N PHE A 85 -15.92 16.81 -28.16
CA PHE A 85 -16.90 17.48 -27.32
C PHE A 85 -17.08 18.96 -27.71
N ARG A 86 -15.98 19.68 -27.96
CA ARG A 86 -16.08 21.09 -28.46
C ARG A 86 -16.76 21.18 -29.81
N LYS A 87 -16.55 20.23 -30.71
CA LYS A 87 -17.23 20.16 -31.98
C LYS A 87 -18.73 19.94 -31.79
N SER A 88 -19.12 18.99 -30.90
CA SER A 88 -20.49 18.75 -30.50
C SER A 88 -21.17 20.03 -29.98
N GLN A 89 -20.50 20.78 -29.11
CA GLN A 89 -20.96 22.06 -28.53
C GLN A 89 -21.11 23.13 -29.61
N SER A 90 -20.20 23.22 -30.59
CA SER A 90 -20.25 24.18 -31.67
C SER A 90 -21.44 23.95 -32.61
N ILE A 91 -21.81 22.67 -32.80
CA ILE A 91 -22.95 22.27 -33.63
C ILE A 91 -24.26 22.46 -32.88
N ARG A 92 -24.30 22.08 -31.61
CA ARG A 92 -25.48 22.17 -30.76
C ARG A 92 -25.15 22.84 -29.42
N PRO A 93 -25.17 24.17 -29.34
CA PRO A 93 -24.81 24.93 -28.13
C PRO A 93 -25.67 24.64 -26.89
N ASN A 94 -26.86 24.08 -27.08
CA ASN A 94 -27.77 23.68 -26.00
C ASN A 94 -27.75 22.17 -25.71
N TYR A 95 -26.61 21.52 -25.93
CA TYR A 95 -26.45 20.07 -25.62
C TYR A 95 -25.73 19.87 -24.28
N ALA A 96 -26.50 19.78 -23.19
CA ALA A 96 -25.97 19.62 -21.83
C ALA A 96 -24.97 18.47 -21.65
N GLY A 97 -25.22 17.32 -22.32
CA GLY A 97 -24.34 16.16 -22.25
C GLY A 97 -22.90 16.40 -22.71
N ALA A 98 -22.71 17.24 -23.75
CA ALA A 98 -21.37 17.57 -24.22
C ALA A 98 -20.60 18.46 -23.23
N PHE A 99 -21.28 19.37 -22.52
CA PHE A 99 -20.68 20.18 -21.44
C PHE A 99 -20.35 19.30 -20.20
N TYR A 100 -21.25 18.40 -19.84
CA TYR A 100 -21.01 17.44 -18.76
C TYR A 100 -19.77 16.59 -19.01
N ASN A 101 -19.66 15.97 -20.19
CA ASN A 101 -18.54 15.14 -20.56
C ASN A 101 -17.22 15.92 -20.65
N LEU A 102 -17.25 17.15 -21.15
CA LEU A 102 -16.09 18.04 -21.13
C LEU A 102 -15.67 18.37 -19.70
N GLY A 103 -16.62 18.65 -18.80
CA GLY A 103 -16.36 18.89 -17.37
C GLY A 103 -15.67 17.72 -16.70
N ASN A 104 -16.13 16.49 -16.98
CA ASN A 104 -15.50 15.27 -16.43
C ASN A 104 -14.03 15.14 -16.86
N ILE A 105 -13.72 15.31 -18.15
CA ILE A 105 -12.34 15.27 -18.64
C ILE A 105 -11.47 16.37 -18.04
N LEU A 106 -11.98 17.59 -17.94
CA LEU A 106 -11.23 18.71 -17.35
C LEU A 106 -10.89 18.46 -15.88
N ARG A 107 -11.83 17.88 -15.12
CA ARG A 107 -11.58 17.44 -13.75
C ARG A 107 -10.46 16.40 -13.71
N ASP A 108 -10.53 15.37 -14.54
CA ASP A 108 -9.55 14.29 -14.60
C ASP A 108 -8.15 14.79 -15.03
N GLN A 109 -8.08 15.86 -15.82
CA GLN A 109 -6.84 16.59 -16.15
C GLN A 109 -6.31 17.48 -15.01
N GLY A 110 -7.02 17.57 -13.87
CA GLY A 110 -6.67 18.48 -12.78
C GLY A 110 -6.94 19.96 -13.06
N LYS A 111 -7.94 20.26 -13.89
CA LYS A 111 -8.42 21.62 -14.22
C LYS A 111 -9.81 21.86 -13.60
N PRO A 112 -9.91 21.89 -12.26
CA PRO A 112 -11.20 21.90 -11.58
C PRO A 112 -12.03 23.17 -11.85
N ASP A 113 -11.39 24.34 -12.02
CA ASP A 113 -12.13 25.58 -12.30
C ASP A 113 -12.80 25.54 -13.67
N GLU A 114 -12.10 25.05 -14.71
CA GLU A 114 -12.65 24.87 -16.04
C GLU A 114 -13.76 23.79 -16.06
N ALA A 115 -13.61 22.74 -15.25
CA ALA A 115 -14.60 21.69 -15.09
C ALA A 115 -15.91 22.25 -14.49
N ILE A 116 -15.82 23.04 -13.41
CA ILE A 116 -16.97 23.70 -12.78
C ILE A 116 -17.68 24.64 -13.75
N GLU A 117 -16.91 25.39 -14.57
CA GLU A 117 -17.51 26.23 -15.61
C GLU A 117 -18.30 25.40 -16.63
N ALA A 118 -17.77 24.28 -17.08
CA ALA A 118 -18.46 23.37 -17.99
C ALA A 118 -19.72 22.76 -17.34
N TYR A 119 -19.66 22.33 -16.08
CA TYR A 119 -20.83 21.83 -15.35
C TYR A 119 -21.92 22.89 -15.19
N ASN A 120 -21.55 24.15 -14.87
CA ASN A 120 -22.51 25.25 -14.80
C ASN A 120 -23.21 25.49 -16.14
N LYS A 121 -22.49 25.41 -17.28
CA LYS A 121 -23.09 25.48 -18.61
C LYS A 121 -24.07 24.34 -18.87
N ALA A 122 -23.72 23.12 -18.44
CA ALA A 122 -24.64 21.98 -18.54
C ALA A 122 -25.92 22.21 -17.74
N LEU A 123 -25.81 22.72 -16.50
CA LEU A 123 -26.95 23.01 -15.62
C LEU A 123 -27.80 24.20 -16.09
N LEU A 124 -27.22 25.19 -16.77
CA LEU A 124 -27.98 26.26 -17.42
C LEU A 124 -28.88 25.72 -18.54
N ILE A 125 -28.46 24.66 -19.22
CA ILE A 125 -29.22 24.02 -20.30
C ILE A 125 -30.23 23.01 -19.74
N LYS A 126 -29.80 22.19 -18.76
CA LYS A 126 -30.61 21.18 -18.10
C LYS A 126 -30.48 21.33 -16.58
N PRO A 127 -31.38 22.14 -15.92
CA PRO A 127 -31.32 22.38 -14.48
C PRO A 127 -31.57 21.13 -13.61
N ASP A 128 -32.25 20.13 -14.14
CA ASP A 128 -32.60 18.87 -13.50
C ASP A 128 -31.60 17.72 -13.81
N TYR A 129 -30.29 18.03 -13.88
CA TYR A 129 -29.26 17.08 -14.24
C TYR A 129 -28.47 16.64 -12.98
N GLU A 130 -29.00 15.65 -12.25
CA GLU A 130 -28.50 15.21 -10.96
C GLU A 130 -27.05 14.72 -10.99
N GLU A 131 -26.60 14.05 -12.08
CA GLU A 131 -25.22 13.59 -12.17
C GLU A 131 -24.23 14.75 -12.31
N VAL A 132 -24.63 15.85 -12.93
CA VAL A 132 -23.79 17.06 -13.04
C VAL A 132 -23.58 17.68 -11.66
N TYR A 133 -24.63 17.81 -10.86
CA TYR A 133 -24.52 18.30 -9.48
C TYR A 133 -23.62 17.40 -8.64
N ASN A 134 -23.76 16.07 -8.74
CA ASN A 134 -22.90 15.13 -8.01
C ASN A 134 -21.42 15.30 -8.41
N ASN A 135 -21.11 15.37 -9.71
CA ASN A 135 -19.73 15.51 -10.19
C ASN A 135 -19.14 16.89 -9.90
N MET A 136 -19.96 17.94 -9.95
CA MET A 136 -19.58 19.28 -9.51
C MET A 136 -19.25 19.29 -8.01
N GLY A 137 -20.07 18.63 -7.18
CA GLY A 137 -19.81 18.45 -5.76
C GLY A 137 -18.49 17.76 -5.49
N ALA A 138 -18.18 16.68 -6.20
CA ALA A 138 -16.90 15.99 -6.10
C ALA A 138 -15.71 16.88 -6.50
N THR A 139 -15.86 17.68 -7.55
CA THR A 139 -14.84 18.64 -7.99
C THR A 139 -14.61 19.76 -6.98
N LEU A 140 -15.67 20.26 -6.36
CA LEU A 140 -15.60 21.27 -5.29
C LEU A 140 -14.94 20.69 -4.01
N GLN A 141 -15.23 19.43 -3.67
CA GLN A 141 -14.57 18.72 -2.57
C GLN A 141 -13.06 18.59 -2.82
N GLU A 142 -12.64 18.23 -4.03
CA GLU A 142 -11.22 18.16 -4.43
C GLU A 142 -10.50 19.51 -4.29
N GLN A 143 -11.22 20.63 -4.47
CA GLN A 143 -10.73 21.99 -4.23
C GLN A 143 -10.73 22.41 -2.76
N GLY A 144 -11.30 21.59 -1.85
CA GLY A 144 -11.49 21.93 -0.45
C GLY A 144 -12.67 22.89 -0.18
N LYS A 145 -13.51 23.17 -1.18
CA LYS A 145 -14.73 24.00 -1.06
C LYS A 145 -15.90 23.18 -0.50
N LEU A 146 -15.72 22.68 0.74
CA LEU A 146 -16.57 21.63 1.33
C LEU A 146 -18.05 22.04 1.48
N ASN A 147 -18.32 23.32 1.81
CA ASN A 147 -19.71 23.80 1.94
C ASN A 147 -20.42 23.84 0.58
N GLU A 148 -19.73 24.30 -0.47
CA GLU A 148 -20.26 24.34 -1.83
C GLU A 148 -20.48 22.93 -2.37
N ALA A 149 -19.59 21.98 -2.04
CA ALA A 149 -19.74 20.57 -2.39
C ALA A 149 -21.00 19.96 -1.77
N ILE A 150 -21.24 20.19 -0.46
CA ILE A 150 -22.46 19.72 0.22
C ILE A 150 -23.72 20.30 -0.43
N ASN A 151 -23.72 21.58 -0.79
CA ASN A 151 -24.86 22.19 -1.48
C ASN A 151 -25.11 21.49 -2.83
N ALA A 152 -24.06 21.25 -3.60
CA ALA A 152 -24.21 20.56 -4.89
C ALA A 152 -24.76 19.13 -4.72
N TYR A 153 -24.27 18.35 -3.74
CA TYR A 153 -24.84 17.03 -3.45
C TYR A 153 -26.30 17.11 -2.97
N SER A 154 -26.66 18.15 -2.20
CA SER A 154 -28.03 18.36 -1.75
C SER A 154 -28.97 18.63 -2.94
N GLU A 155 -28.54 19.42 -3.93
CA GLU A 155 -29.29 19.62 -5.18
C GLU A 155 -29.44 18.28 -5.95
N ALA A 156 -28.36 17.49 -6.09
CA ALA A 156 -28.45 16.18 -6.71
C ALA A 156 -29.48 15.27 -6.01
N LEU A 157 -29.49 15.27 -4.67
CA LEU A 157 -30.41 14.48 -3.85
C LEU A 157 -31.84 15.03 -3.83
N SER A 158 -32.02 16.33 -4.03
CA SER A 158 -33.36 16.93 -4.20
C SER A 158 -34.03 16.45 -5.49
N LEU A 159 -33.25 16.30 -6.56
CA LEU A 159 -33.69 15.78 -7.84
C LEU A 159 -33.88 14.25 -7.83
N LYS A 160 -32.93 13.54 -7.18
CA LYS A 160 -32.93 12.07 -7.11
C LYS A 160 -32.65 11.62 -5.68
N PRO A 161 -33.67 11.50 -4.82
CA PRO A 161 -33.50 11.10 -3.41
C PRO A 161 -32.81 9.74 -3.20
N ASN A 162 -32.93 8.82 -4.17
CA ASN A 162 -32.34 7.49 -4.13
C ASN A 162 -30.97 7.42 -4.84
N PHE A 163 -30.15 8.49 -4.78
CA PHE A 163 -28.86 8.53 -5.42
C PHE A 163 -27.75 8.13 -4.42
N ALA A 164 -27.47 6.82 -4.33
CA ALA A 164 -26.54 6.24 -3.35
C ALA A 164 -25.13 6.84 -3.45
N GLU A 165 -24.62 7.11 -4.67
CA GLU A 165 -23.31 7.70 -4.91
C GLU A 165 -23.24 9.15 -4.38
N ALA A 166 -24.27 9.96 -4.55
CA ALA A 166 -24.32 11.32 -4.01
C ALA A 166 -24.37 11.32 -2.48
N LEU A 167 -25.12 10.41 -1.86
CA LEU A 167 -25.13 10.22 -0.41
C LEU A 167 -23.74 9.82 0.13
N ASN A 168 -23.08 8.89 -0.55
CA ASN A 168 -21.73 8.45 -0.19
C ASN A 168 -20.71 9.61 -0.28
N ASN A 169 -20.74 10.39 -1.37
CA ASN A 169 -19.86 11.53 -1.58
C ASN A 169 -20.13 12.64 -0.56
N MET A 170 -21.41 12.91 -0.26
CA MET A 170 -21.81 13.84 0.78
C MET A 170 -21.28 13.39 2.15
N GLY A 171 -21.43 12.10 2.51
CA GLY A 171 -20.89 11.54 3.73
C GLY A 171 -19.36 11.68 3.83
N SER A 172 -18.63 11.41 2.75
CA SER A 172 -17.19 11.65 2.67
C SER A 172 -16.82 13.11 2.94
N THR A 173 -17.56 14.06 2.35
CA THR A 173 -17.33 15.50 2.55
C THR A 173 -17.67 15.94 3.98
N GLN A 174 -18.71 15.38 4.59
CA GLN A 174 -19.06 15.62 6.00
C GLN A 174 -17.99 15.11 6.96
N ILE A 175 -17.33 13.95 6.66
CA ILE A 175 -16.17 13.46 7.41
C ILE A 175 -15.02 14.47 7.38
N GLU A 176 -14.75 15.09 6.22
CA GLU A 176 -13.73 16.12 6.07
C GLU A 176 -14.07 17.39 6.85
N GLN A 177 -15.35 17.75 6.96
CA GLN A 177 -15.84 18.87 7.79
C GLN A 177 -15.86 18.56 9.28
N GLY A 178 -15.70 17.30 9.70
CA GLY A 178 -15.84 16.86 11.07
C GLY A 178 -17.30 16.67 11.53
N LYS A 179 -18.27 16.69 10.61
CA LYS A 179 -19.70 16.44 10.86
C LYS A 179 -19.96 14.93 10.86
N LEU A 180 -19.54 14.27 11.94
CA LEU A 180 -19.45 12.81 11.96
C LEU A 180 -20.81 12.12 12.07
N GLU A 181 -21.77 12.72 12.77
CA GLU A 181 -23.13 12.20 12.92
C GLU A 181 -23.86 12.18 11.58
N GLU A 182 -23.80 13.31 10.87
CA GLU A 182 -24.40 13.45 9.52
C GLU A 182 -23.73 12.49 8.53
N ALA A 183 -22.41 12.30 8.62
CA ALA A 183 -21.68 11.37 7.76
C ALA A 183 -22.11 9.90 7.98
N VAL A 184 -22.35 9.49 9.24
CA VAL A 184 -22.89 8.17 9.58
C VAL A 184 -24.29 8.00 8.98
N GLU A 185 -25.16 9.02 9.11
CA GLU A 185 -26.50 8.99 8.54
C GLU A 185 -26.48 8.87 7.03
N ALA A 186 -25.66 9.68 6.34
CA ALA A 186 -25.53 9.66 4.89
C ALA A 186 -25.01 8.29 4.39
N SER A 187 -23.99 7.74 5.05
CA SER A 187 -23.45 6.42 4.71
C SER A 187 -24.48 5.31 4.91
N ASN A 188 -25.24 5.32 6.02
CA ASN A 188 -26.30 4.34 6.26
C ASN A 188 -27.43 4.45 5.23
N LYS A 189 -27.82 5.65 4.81
CA LYS A 189 -28.79 5.85 3.74
C LYS A 189 -28.26 5.29 2.41
N ALA A 190 -27.00 5.56 2.06
CA ALA A 190 -26.37 4.98 0.88
C ALA A 190 -26.41 3.45 0.91
N LEU A 191 -26.08 2.84 2.05
CA LEU A 191 -26.09 1.38 2.25
C LEU A 191 -27.49 0.78 2.25
N SER A 192 -28.51 1.51 2.67
CA SER A 192 -29.90 1.05 2.57
C SER A 192 -30.38 0.98 1.11
N LEU A 193 -29.85 1.82 0.23
CA LEU A 193 -30.13 1.82 -1.20
C LEU A 193 -29.27 0.81 -1.97
N LYS A 194 -28.01 0.66 -1.57
CA LYS A 194 -27.02 -0.23 -2.20
C LYS A 194 -26.24 -0.98 -1.13
N PRO A 195 -26.72 -2.17 -0.69
CA PRO A 195 -26.09 -2.94 0.40
C PRO A 195 -24.68 -3.46 0.09
N ASP A 196 -24.30 -3.55 -1.17
CA ASP A 196 -22.96 -3.96 -1.65
C ASP A 196 -22.02 -2.80 -1.99
N PHE A 197 -22.20 -1.64 -1.34
CA PHE A 197 -21.42 -0.45 -1.59
C PHE A 197 -20.19 -0.36 -0.68
N ALA A 198 -19.06 -0.95 -1.08
CA ALA A 198 -17.83 -1.03 -0.29
C ALA A 198 -17.31 0.34 0.17
N GLU A 199 -17.39 1.39 -0.68
CA GLU A 199 -16.96 2.75 -0.35
C GLU A 199 -17.81 3.37 0.75
N ALA A 200 -19.12 3.10 0.77
CA ALA A 200 -20.01 3.60 1.81
C ALA A 200 -19.72 2.93 3.17
N TYR A 201 -19.42 1.61 3.18
CA TYR A 201 -18.93 0.96 4.40
C TYR A 201 -17.59 1.51 4.86
N SER A 202 -16.68 1.82 3.95
CA SER A 202 -15.41 2.48 4.28
C SER A 202 -15.62 3.85 4.92
N ASN A 203 -16.49 4.69 4.35
CA ASN A 203 -16.83 6.00 4.89
C ASN A 203 -17.53 5.89 6.26
N LEU A 204 -18.47 4.97 6.42
CA LEU A 204 -19.09 4.65 7.70
C LEU A 204 -18.04 4.30 8.76
N GLY A 205 -17.09 3.41 8.41
CA GLY A 205 -15.99 3.02 9.29
C GLY A 205 -15.11 4.22 9.69
N ILE A 206 -14.78 5.11 8.74
CA ILE A 206 -13.99 6.33 9.04
C ILE A 206 -14.75 7.26 9.99
N ALA A 207 -16.03 7.48 9.77
CA ALA A 207 -16.85 8.34 10.61
C ALA A 207 -16.96 7.78 12.05
N LEU A 208 -17.24 6.48 12.19
CA LEU A 208 -17.32 5.77 13.47
C LEU A 208 -15.97 5.76 14.21
N GLN A 209 -14.86 5.54 13.50
CA GLN A 209 -13.51 5.59 14.07
C GLN A 209 -13.20 6.99 14.63
N LYS A 210 -13.54 8.05 13.91
CA LYS A 210 -13.37 9.43 14.38
C LYS A 210 -14.28 9.78 15.57
N GLN A 211 -15.44 9.12 15.71
CA GLN A 211 -16.30 9.20 16.89
C GLN A 211 -15.77 8.38 18.09
N GLY A 212 -14.68 7.63 17.92
CA GLY A 212 -14.14 6.73 18.96
C GLY A 212 -14.88 5.38 19.07
N LYS A 213 -15.81 5.07 18.17
CA LYS A 213 -16.58 3.81 18.13
C LYS A 213 -15.81 2.76 17.33
N LEU A 214 -14.71 2.27 17.92
CA LEU A 214 -13.74 1.46 17.21
C LEU A 214 -14.28 0.09 16.78
N ASP A 215 -15.02 -0.60 17.64
CA ASP A 215 -15.59 -1.94 17.32
C ASP A 215 -16.54 -1.84 16.11
N GLU A 216 -17.43 -0.84 16.11
CA GLU A 216 -18.38 -0.59 15.02
C GLU A 216 -17.64 -0.18 13.73
N ALA A 217 -16.57 0.62 13.84
CA ALA A 217 -15.73 1.00 12.69
C ALA A 217 -15.08 -0.22 12.04
N ILE A 218 -14.52 -1.13 12.85
CA ILE A 218 -13.90 -2.37 12.37
C ILE A 218 -14.93 -3.27 11.68
N GLU A 219 -16.15 -3.37 12.23
CA GLU A 219 -17.23 -4.12 11.60
C GLU A 219 -17.58 -3.54 10.22
N ALA A 220 -17.69 -2.22 10.11
CA ALA A 220 -17.95 -1.56 8.84
C ALA A 220 -16.80 -1.81 7.83
N TYR A 221 -15.54 -1.68 8.26
CA TYR A 221 -14.39 -1.99 7.41
C TYR A 221 -14.37 -3.46 6.95
N ASN A 222 -14.69 -4.40 7.84
CA ASN A 222 -14.77 -5.81 7.46
C ASN A 222 -15.85 -6.07 6.40
N LYS A 223 -17.01 -5.42 6.50
CA LYS A 223 -18.05 -5.48 5.46
C LYS A 223 -17.56 -4.93 4.12
N ALA A 224 -16.81 -3.81 4.15
CA ALA A 224 -16.18 -3.28 2.93
C ALA A 224 -15.23 -4.28 2.28
N LEU A 225 -14.41 -4.99 3.09
CA LEU A 225 -13.46 -6.01 2.62
C LEU A 225 -14.13 -7.31 2.16
N LEU A 226 -15.28 -7.68 2.71
CA LEU A 226 -16.07 -8.81 2.21
C LEU A 226 -16.59 -8.54 0.79
N ILE A 227 -16.97 -7.30 0.50
CA ILE A 227 -17.42 -6.87 -0.83
C ILE A 227 -16.24 -6.72 -1.79
N ASN A 228 -15.16 -6.07 -1.35
CA ASN A 228 -13.95 -5.85 -2.13
C ASN A 228 -12.71 -6.28 -1.33
N PRO A 229 -12.24 -7.55 -1.47
CA PRO A 229 -11.09 -8.07 -0.73
C PRO A 229 -9.75 -7.40 -1.03
N ASP A 230 -9.63 -6.70 -2.15
CA ASP A 230 -8.41 -5.97 -2.54
C ASP A 230 -8.49 -4.46 -2.28
N TYR A 231 -9.41 -4.01 -1.40
CA TYR A 231 -9.58 -2.60 -1.06
C TYR A 231 -8.47 -2.11 -0.12
N ILE A 232 -7.31 -1.77 -0.70
CA ILE A 232 -6.07 -1.40 0.02
C ILE A 232 -6.28 -0.26 1.02
N GLU A 233 -7.09 0.76 0.67
CA GLU A 233 -7.36 1.90 1.54
C GLU A 233 -8.03 1.47 2.86
N VAL A 234 -8.90 0.49 2.82
CA VAL A 234 -9.59 -0.02 4.02
C VAL A 234 -8.60 -0.73 4.94
N TYR A 235 -7.71 -1.55 4.41
CA TYR A 235 -6.64 -2.16 5.19
C TYR A 235 -5.74 -1.11 5.88
N SER A 236 -5.40 -0.04 5.16
CA SER A 236 -4.65 1.09 5.73
C SER A 236 -5.43 1.77 6.87
N LYS A 237 -6.74 1.94 6.74
CA LYS A 237 -7.60 2.52 7.79
C LYS A 237 -7.68 1.63 9.02
N ILE A 238 -7.84 0.32 8.83
CA ILE A 238 -7.78 -0.66 9.93
C ILE A 238 -6.41 -0.58 10.62
N GLY A 239 -5.31 -0.53 9.85
CA GLY A 239 -3.96 -0.40 10.40
C GLY A 239 -3.80 0.83 11.28
N VAL A 240 -4.32 1.98 10.86
CA VAL A 240 -4.32 3.22 11.66
C VAL A 240 -5.22 3.07 12.90
N ALA A 241 -6.40 2.47 12.76
CA ALA A 241 -7.33 2.23 13.86
C ALA A 241 -6.74 1.35 14.97
N LEU A 242 -5.90 0.39 14.60
CA LEU A 242 -5.24 -0.54 15.54
C LEU A 242 -4.09 0.09 16.33
N GLN A 243 -3.51 1.22 15.86
CA GLN A 243 -2.38 1.85 16.55
C GLN A 243 -2.79 2.35 17.94
N GLY A 244 -2.17 1.79 18.97
CA GLY A 244 -2.46 2.14 20.36
C GLY A 244 -3.77 1.61 20.93
N THR A 245 -4.50 0.78 20.16
CA THR A 245 -5.75 0.18 20.61
C THR A 245 -5.49 -0.94 21.61
N ILE A 246 -6.30 -0.97 22.68
CA ILE A 246 -6.34 -2.03 23.68
C ILE A 246 -7.73 -2.67 23.64
N PHE A 247 -7.77 -3.95 23.33
CA PHE A 247 -9.01 -4.74 23.32
C PHE A 247 -9.32 -5.26 24.72
N ASN A 248 -10.61 -5.45 25.00
CA ASN A 248 -11.12 -6.00 26.26
C ASN A 248 -11.88 -7.32 26.07
N LYS A 249 -12.00 -7.79 24.84
CA LYS A 249 -12.69 -9.03 24.46
C LYS A 249 -12.06 -9.68 23.22
N GLN A 250 -12.36 -10.95 23.02
CA GLN A 250 -12.00 -11.68 21.81
C GLN A 250 -12.74 -11.13 20.58
N ASN A 251 -12.05 -11.10 19.43
CA ASN A 251 -12.65 -10.77 18.13
C ASN A 251 -11.95 -11.58 17.03
N LYS A 252 -12.52 -12.73 16.67
CA LYS A 252 -11.95 -13.67 15.69
C LYS A 252 -11.96 -13.09 14.27
N ASP A 253 -12.99 -12.38 13.88
CA ASP A 253 -13.10 -11.80 12.53
C ASP A 253 -11.99 -10.75 12.31
N LEU A 254 -11.71 -9.94 13.34
CA LEU A 254 -10.60 -9.01 13.29
C LEU A 254 -9.24 -9.72 13.22
N GLN A 255 -9.07 -10.84 13.92
CA GLN A 255 -7.83 -11.63 13.83
C GLN A 255 -7.61 -12.17 12.41
N ILE A 256 -8.65 -12.66 11.75
CA ILE A 256 -8.61 -13.12 10.36
C ILE A 256 -8.25 -11.95 9.42
N THR A 257 -8.90 -10.81 9.62
CA THR A 257 -8.62 -9.59 8.84
C THR A 257 -7.17 -9.14 8.99
N ILE A 258 -6.65 -9.08 10.22
CA ILE A 258 -5.24 -8.69 10.47
C ILE A 258 -4.28 -9.71 9.86
N ALA A 259 -4.55 -11.01 9.97
CA ALA A 259 -3.71 -12.04 9.36
C ALA A 259 -3.69 -11.91 7.82
N SER A 260 -4.82 -11.59 7.21
CA SER A 260 -4.92 -11.28 5.78
C SER A 260 -4.10 -10.05 5.40
N MET A 261 -4.22 -8.94 6.16
CA MET A 261 -3.42 -7.73 5.96
C MET A 261 -1.93 -8.01 6.00
N LEU A 262 -1.47 -8.76 7.00
CA LEU A 262 -0.06 -9.12 7.19
C LEU A 262 0.46 -10.06 6.09
N SER A 263 -0.42 -10.73 5.36
CA SER A 263 -0.05 -11.57 4.22
C SER A 263 0.29 -10.77 2.96
N LYS A 264 -0.14 -9.52 2.88
CA LYS A 264 0.15 -8.59 1.78
C LYS A 264 1.31 -7.66 2.16
N LYS A 265 2.35 -7.60 1.32
CA LYS A 265 3.61 -6.90 1.64
C LYS A 265 3.50 -5.38 1.72
N SER A 266 2.45 -4.80 1.11
CA SER A 266 2.27 -3.35 0.93
C SER A 266 1.13 -2.72 1.72
N TYR A 267 0.36 -3.50 2.52
CA TYR A 267 -0.87 -2.99 3.14
C TYR A 267 -0.65 -2.31 4.49
N VAL A 268 0.19 -2.88 5.32
CA VAL A 268 0.45 -2.35 6.67
C VAL A 268 1.89 -2.64 7.09
N ARG A 269 2.42 -1.76 7.91
CA ARG A 269 3.69 -2.02 8.60
C ARG A 269 3.39 -2.86 9.85
N PRO A 270 3.87 -4.13 9.92
CA PRO A 270 3.51 -5.05 11.02
C PRO A 270 3.82 -4.50 12.40
N ARG A 271 4.95 -3.80 12.54
CA ARG A 271 5.38 -3.16 13.78
C ARG A 271 4.34 -2.21 14.36
N ASP A 272 3.60 -1.50 13.52
CA ASP A 272 2.66 -0.46 13.97
C ASP A 272 1.41 -1.06 14.60
N ILE A 273 1.10 -2.33 14.27
CA ILE A 273 -0.10 -3.03 14.77
C ILE A 273 0.23 -4.23 15.66
N ALA A 274 1.52 -4.56 15.87
CA ALA A 274 1.92 -5.75 16.61
C ALA A 274 1.38 -5.77 18.05
N SER A 275 1.51 -4.66 18.78
CA SER A 275 1.03 -4.56 20.17
C SER A 275 -0.48 -4.78 20.29
N ALA A 276 -1.27 -4.17 19.43
CA ALA A 276 -2.73 -4.36 19.41
C ALA A 276 -3.10 -5.80 19.03
N SER A 277 -2.42 -6.36 18.04
CA SER A 277 -2.63 -7.75 17.61
C SER A 277 -2.29 -8.76 18.71
N ILE A 278 -1.19 -8.55 19.44
CA ILE A 278 -0.82 -9.38 20.58
C ILE A 278 -1.85 -9.23 21.71
N ASN A 279 -2.28 -8.01 22.01
CA ASN A 279 -3.33 -7.80 23.02
C ASN A 279 -4.62 -8.53 22.63
N LEU A 280 -5.01 -8.52 21.35
CA LEU A 280 -6.17 -9.26 20.87
C LEU A 280 -6.01 -10.78 21.04
N LEU A 281 -4.82 -11.30 20.75
CA LEU A 281 -4.47 -12.72 20.91
C LEU A 281 -4.46 -13.17 22.39
N GLN A 282 -4.24 -12.27 23.35
CA GLN A 282 -4.28 -12.61 24.77
C GLN A 282 -5.64 -13.09 25.26
N PHE A 283 -6.73 -12.88 24.48
CA PHE A 283 -8.05 -13.43 24.76
C PHE A 283 -8.28 -14.83 24.21
N GLU A 284 -7.31 -15.41 23.48
CA GLU A 284 -7.41 -16.78 22.97
C GLU A 284 -7.09 -17.79 24.07
N PRO A 285 -8.01 -18.72 24.37
CA PRO A 285 -7.81 -19.70 25.44
C PRO A 285 -6.54 -20.56 25.25
N SER A 286 -6.26 -20.95 24.02
CA SER A 286 -5.07 -21.73 23.66
C SER A 286 -3.78 -20.98 23.98
N LEU A 287 -3.72 -19.66 23.80
CA LEU A 287 -2.54 -18.87 24.16
C LEU A 287 -2.49 -18.56 25.67
N GLN A 288 -3.64 -18.22 26.28
CA GLN A 288 -3.73 -17.91 27.72
C GLN A 288 -3.22 -19.07 28.61
N LYS A 289 -3.51 -20.30 28.22
CA LYS A 289 -3.06 -21.53 28.91
C LYS A 289 -1.54 -21.49 29.14
N TYR A 290 -0.78 -21.01 28.15
CA TYR A 290 0.68 -20.96 28.21
C TYR A 290 1.24 -19.66 28.77
N LEU A 291 0.50 -18.56 28.78
CA LEU A 291 0.96 -17.27 29.32
C LEU A 291 0.69 -17.09 30.80
N LYS A 292 -0.36 -17.75 31.37
CA LYS A 292 -0.78 -17.61 32.78
C LYS A 292 -0.17 -18.64 33.72
N ASN A 293 -0.08 -19.90 33.29
CA ASN A 293 0.25 -21.04 34.15
C ASN A 293 1.33 -21.91 33.54
N PHE A 294 2.29 -21.31 32.84
CA PHE A 294 3.31 -22.10 32.17
C PHE A 294 4.33 -22.63 33.18
N ASP A 295 4.07 -23.85 33.71
CA ASP A 295 5.05 -24.63 34.41
C ASP A 295 6.06 -25.15 33.39
N TYR A 296 7.18 -24.46 33.36
CA TYR A 296 8.22 -24.67 32.37
C TYR A 296 8.93 -26.03 32.52
N GLU A 297 8.76 -26.73 33.61
CA GLU A 297 9.45 -28.01 33.88
C GLU A 297 8.65 -29.23 33.39
N ASN A 298 7.33 -29.13 33.24
CA ASN A 298 6.44 -30.26 32.98
C ASN A 298 5.74 -30.27 31.61
N ILE A 299 6.38 -29.80 30.54
CA ILE A 299 5.83 -29.98 29.17
C ILE A 299 6.08 -31.45 28.76
N GLU A 300 5.04 -32.26 28.84
CA GLU A 300 5.09 -33.68 28.45
C GLU A 300 5.38 -33.89 26.96
N SER A 301 4.90 -32.98 26.09
CA SER A 301 5.17 -33.02 24.64
C SER A 301 5.12 -31.63 23.99
N PRO A 302 6.15 -31.23 23.19
CA PRO A 302 6.11 -30.01 22.42
C PRO A 302 4.98 -30.02 21.37
N LEU A 303 4.56 -31.18 20.90
CA LEU A 303 3.53 -31.36 19.88
C LEU A 303 2.18 -30.78 20.31
N ASN A 304 1.76 -31.02 21.56
CA ASN A 304 0.48 -30.49 22.06
C ASN A 304 0.47 -28.96 22.12
N VAL A 305 1.58 -28.35 22.58
CA VAL A 305 1.71 -26.88 22.64
C VAL A 305 1.69 -26.29 21.24
N VAL A 306 2.44 -26.89 20.33
CA VAL A 306 2.52 -26.42 18.93
C VAL A 306 1.19 -26.60 18.21
N ALA A 307 0.46 -27.70 18.46
CA ALA A 307 -0.89 -27.91 17.89
C ALA A 307 -1.84 -26.77 18.32
N ASP A 308 -1.90 -26.48 19.62
CA ASP A 308 -2.72 -25.37 20.14
C ASP A 308 -2.35 -24.00 19.51
N LEU A 309 -1.05 -23.73 19.30
CA LEU A 309 -0.57 -22.48 18.72
C LEU A 309 -0.75 -22.42 17.19
N ASN A 310 -0.76 -23.55 16.51
CA ASN A 310 -1.04 -23.62 15.06
C ASN A 310 -2.50 -23.24 14.73
N GLU A 311 -3.42 -23.35 15.69
CA GLU A 311 -4.79 -22.88 15.55
C GLU A 311 -4.91 -21.34 15.57
N LEU A 312 -3.80 -20.62 15.74
CA LEU A 312 -3.73 -19.16 15.80
C LEU A 312 -3.00 -18.57 14.58
N PRO A 313 -3.65 -18.47 13.39
CA PRO A 313 -3.00 -17.99 12.16
C PRO A 313 -2.40 -16.59 12.30
N LEU A 314 -3.08 -15.70 13.06
CA LEU A 314 -2.56 -14.35 13.34
C LEU A 314 -1.25 -14.40 14.12
N PHE A 315 -1.13 -15.29 15.11
CA PHE A 315 0.10 -15.44 15.91
C PHE A 315 1.27 -15.88 15.04
N LEU A 316 1.09 -16.96 14.25
CA LEU A 316 2.14 -17.46 13.35
C LEU A 316 2.52 -16.42 12.30
N LYS A 317 1.52 -15.66 11.79
CA LYS A 317 1.79 -14.62 10.81
C LYS A 317 2.58 -13.47 11.41
N LEU A 318 2.26 -13.01 12.62
CA LEU A 318 3.04 -12.00 13.34
C LEU A 318 4.48 -12.45 13.54
N MET A 319 4.70 -13.68 14.04
CA MET A 319 6.03 -14.27 14.21
C MET A 319 6.85 -14.22 12.91
N SER A 320 6.21 -14.44 11.78
CA SER A 320 6.91 -14.49 10.48
C SER A 320 7.26 -13.12 9.90
N VAL A 321 6.63 -12.01 10.32
CA VAL A 321 6.77 -10.71 9.65
C VAL A 321 7.35 -9.59 10.51
N CYS A 322 7.37 -9.71 11.84
CA CYS A 322 7.99 -8.72 12.73
C CYS A 322 8.44 -9.34 14.07
N PRO A 323 9.44 -8.73 14.75
CA PRO A 323 9.73 -9.04 16.13
C PRO A 323 8.52 -8.76 17.02
N LEU A 324 8.21 -9.69 17.96
CA LEU A 324 7.08 -9.54 18.86
C LEU A 324 7.47 -8.68 20.07
N PRO A 325 6.81 -7.53 20.31
CA PRO A 325 7.13 -6.64 21.43
C PRO A 325 6.45 -7.08 22.73
N ASP A 326 6.63 -8.33 23.16
CA ASP A 326 6.04 -8.89 24.39
C ASP A 326 6.99 -9.90 25.06
N LEU A 327 7.42 -9.59 26.29
CA LEU A 327 8.39 -10.39 27.02
C LEU A 327 7.87 -11.79 27.41
N LYS A 328 6.57 -11.95 27.60
CA LYS A 328 5.98 -13.27 27.94
C LYS A 328 5.98 -14.18 26.72
N LEU A 329 5.64 -13.62 25.55
CA LEU A 329 5.74 -14.36 24.29
C LEU A 329 7.20 -14.70 23.95
N GLU A 330 8.12 -13.76 24.18
CA GLU A 330 9.54 -14.02 24.00
C GLU A 330 10.02 -15.20 24.87
N ALA A 331 9.70 -15.19 26.17
CA ALA A 331 10.05 -16.28 27.09
C ALA A 331 9.44 -17.62 26.64
N LEU A 332 8.18 -17.62 26.17
CA LEU A 332 7.52 -18.80 25.61
C LEU A 332 8.26 -19.33 24.39
N LEU A 333 8.61 -18.46 23.43
CA LEU A 333 9.28 -18.84 22.19
C LEU A 333 10.71 -19.37 22.44
N ILE A 334 11.47 -18.76 23.35
CA ILE A 334 12.80 -19.25 23.76
C ILE A 334 12.69 -20.67 24.28
N LYS A 335 11.67 -20.94 25.11
CA LYS A 335 11.47 -22.26 25.68
C LYS A 335 11.04 -23.30 24.65
N LEU A 336 10.06 -22.95 23.81
CA LEU A 336 9.61 -23.85 22.74
C LEU A 336 10.75 -24.17 21.78
N ARG A 337 11.61 -23.20 21.46
CA ARG A 337 12.80 -23.41 20.63
C ARG A 337 13.73 -24.50 21.23
N ARG A 338 13.97 -24.42 22.54
CA ARG A 338 14.79 -25.42 23.27
C ARG A 338 14.16 -26.79 23.22
N ILE A 339 12.86 -26.90 23.54
CA ILE A 339 12.16 -28.19 23.58
C ILE A 339 12.12 -28.83 22.18
N ILE A 340 11.87 -28.01 21.13
CA ILE A 340 11.90 -28.48 19.75
C ILE A 340 13.29 -28.97 19.34
N LEU A 341 14.38 -28.30 19.72
CA LEU A 341 15.74 -28.74 19.45
C LEU A 341 16.00 -30.15 20.04
N SER A 342 15.66 -30.31 21.33
CA SER A 342 15.83 -31.60 22.02
C SER A 342 14.93 -32.70 21.42
N HIS A 343 13.67 -32.34 21.04
CA HIS A 343 12.75 -33.27 20.39
C HIS A 343 13.28 -33.76 19.04
N VAL A 344 13.75 -32.86 18.17
CA VAL A 344 14.26 -33.18 16.83
C VAL A 344 15.53 -34.04 16.89
N LEU A 345 16.33 -33.92 17.95
CA LEU A 345 17.52 -34.77 18.16
C LEU A 345 17.17 -36.20 18.63
N ASN A 346 16.11 -36.33 19.46
CA ASN A 346 15.79 -37.58 20.14
C ASN A 346 14.66 -38.38 19.48
N SER A 347 13.83 -37.72 18.64
CA SER A 347 12.70 -38.36 17.96
C SER A 347 13.01 -38.57 16.48
N LYS A 348 12.54 -39.71 15.95
CA LYS A 348 12.46 -39.95 14.50
C LYS A 348 11.11 -39.48 13.90
N ASP A 349 10.25 -38.95 14.75
CA ASP A 349 8.93 -38.52 14.35
C ASP A 349 9.01 -37.21 13.53
N THR A 350 8.46 -37.23 12.32
CA THR A 350 8.40 -36.11 11.38
C THR A 350 6.99 -35.55 11.32
N SER A 351 6.41 -35.20 12.47
CA SER A 351 5.06 -34.66 12.53
C SER A 351 4.90 -33.41 11.65
N PRO A 352 4.04 -33.43 10.63
CA PRO A 352 3.77 -32.28 9.79
C PRO A 352 3.26 -31.05 10.57
N GLU A 353 2.65 -31.28 11.72
CA GLU A 353 2.10 -30.24 12.60
C GLU A 353 3.17 -29.28 13.12
N LEU A 354 4.42 -29.77 13.28
CA LEU A 354 5.54 -28.93 13.71
C LEU A 354 6.01 -27.93 12.67
N PHE A 355 5.86 -28.21 11.38
CA PHE A 355 6.51 -27.42 10.32
C PHE A 355 6.05 -25.98 10.26
N HIS A 356 4.76 -25.71 10.38
CA HIS A 356 4.24 -24.34 10.34
C HIS A 356 4.80 -23.50 11.49
N PHE A 357 4.76 -24.05 12.70
CA PHE A 357 5.31 -23.35 13.87
C PHE A 357 6.84 -23.20 13.79
N GLN A 358 7.58 -24.24 13.40
CA GLN A 358 9.02 -24.17 13.23
C GLN A 358 9.42 -23.15 12.16
N SER A 359 8.71 -23.10 11.05
CA SER A 359 8.93 -22.09 10.01
C SER A 359 8.70 -20.67 10.55
N ALA A 360 7.58 -20.43 11.24
CA ALA A 360 7.31 -19.15 11.86
C ALA A 360 8.36 -18.77 12.92
N LEU A 361 8.82 -19.73 13.72
CA LEU A 361 9.86 -19.54 14.73
C LEU A 361 11.24 -19.22 14.10
N ALA A 362 11.62 -19.92 13.04
CA ALA A 362 12.86 -19.63 12.31
C ALA A 362 12.84 -18.23 11.67
N LEU A 363 11.67 -17.80 11.15
CA LEU A 363 11.48 -16.45 10.62
C LEU A 363 11.48 -15.39 11.72
N GLN A 364 10.88 -15.66 12.87
CA GLN A 364 10.92 -14.78 14.05
C GLN A 364 12.37 -14.56 14.51
N CYS A 365 13.13 -15.64 14.67
CA CYS A 365 14.54 -15.56 15.10
C CYS A 365 15.41 -14.84 14.07
N PHE A 366 15.16 -15.01 12.78
CA PHE A 366 15.87 -14.29 11.74
C PHE A 366 15.52 -12.80 11.73
N THR A 367 14.24 -12.46 11.92
CA THR A 367 13.76 -11.06 11.87
C THR A 367 14.20 -10.27 13.11
N ASN A 368 14.33 -10.93 14.29
CA ASN A 368 14.86 -10.32 15.51
C ASN A 368 16.38 -10.44 15.64
N GLU A 369 17.09 -10.84 14.56
CA GLU A 369 18.54 -10.94 14.50
C GLU A 369 19.15 -11.91 15.53
N TYR A 370 18.43 -12.97 15.88
CA TYR A 370 18.87 -14.02 16.82
C TYR A 370 19.21 -13.51 18.22
N VAL A 371 18.52 -12.46 18.71
CA VAL A 371 18.76 -11.91 20.06
C VAL A 371 18.35 -12.86 21.19
N TYR A 372 17.62 -13.93 20.90
CA TYR A 372 17.22 -14.92 21.91
C TYR A 372 18.42 -15.70 22.45
N ASN A 373 18.64 -15.59 23.75
CA ASN A 373 19.73 -16.32 24.42
C ASN A 373 19.50 -17.84 24.37
N TYR A 374 20.60 -18.59 24.39
CA TYR A 374 20.58 -20.04 24.53
C TYR A 374 21.70 -20.53 25.48
N THR A 375 21.50 -21.71 26.06
CA THR A 375 22.37 -22.30 27.07
C THR A 375 23.54 -23.04 26.44
N MET A 376 24.55 -23.35 27.24
CA MET A 376 25.67 -24.24 26.83
C MET A 376 25.19 -25.65 26.41
N GLN A 377 24.07 -26.12 26.99
CA GLN A 377 23.48 -27.40 26.61
C GLN A 377 22.88 -27.31 25.20
N GLU A 378 22.11 -26.25 24.93
CA GLU A 378 21.56 -25.99 23.58
C GLU A 378 22.68 -25.84 22.53
N GLU A 379 23.81 -25.23 22.88
CA GLU A 379 24.96 -25.13 21.97
C GLU A 379 25.51 -26.52 21.59
N LYS A 380 25.64 -27.43 22.55
CA LYS A 380 26.09 -28.81 22.27
C LYS A 380 25.09 -29.58 21.41
N GLU A 381 23.81 -29.43 21.70
CA GLU A 381 22.73 -30.05 20.93
C GLU A 381 22.69 -29.49 19.50
N LEU A 382 22.87 -28.19 19.34
CA LEU A 382 22.93 -27.52 18.05
C LEU A 382 24.11 -28.00 17.20
N LEU A 383 25.30 -28.10 17.78
CA LEU A 383 26.48 -28.69 17.11
C LEU A 383 26.24 -30.14 16.67
N THR A 384 25.46 -30.89 17.43
CA THR A 384 25.08 -32.26 17.04
C THR A 384 24.13 -32.23 15.84
N LEU A 385 23.17 -31.33 15.84
CA LEU A 385 22.23 -31.17 14.74
C LEU A 385 22.92 -30.69 13.45
N GLU A 386 23.90 -29.78 13.55
CA GLU A 386 24.75 -29.36 12.44
C GLU A 386 25.49 -30.53 11.79
N LYS A 387 26.10 -31.42 12.62
CA LYS A 387 26.77 -32.64 12.13
C LYS A 387 25.81 -33.62 11.43
N ILE A 388 24.55 -33.70 11.90
CA ILE A 388 23.51 -34.51 11.24
C ILE A 388 23.22 -33.94 9.83
N ALA A 389 23.03 -32.62 9.71
CA ALA A 389 22.81 -31.98 8.43
C ALA A 389 24.01 -32.17 7.48
N GLU A 390 25.23 -31.92 7.93
CA GLU A 390 26.45 -32.14 7.14
C GLU A 390 26.61 -33.60 6.68
N ARG A 391 26.34 -34.56 7.57
CA ARG A 391 26.40 -35.99 7.23
C ARG A 391 25.41 -36.34 6.13
N ALA A 392 24.18 -35.80 6.16
CA ALA A 392 23.19 -36.04 5.13
C ALA A 392 23.76 -35.65 3.75
N PHE A 393 24.35 -34.47 3.61
CA PHE A 393 24.97 -34.03 2.35
C PHE A 393 26.18 -34.89 1.94
N ARG A 394 27.03 -35.28 2.87
CA ARG A 394 28.17 -36.20 2.60
C ARG A 394 27.72 -37.57 2.07
N THR A 395 26.52 -38.02 2.46
CA THR A 395 25.94 -39.29 1.99
C THR A 395 24.98 -39.09 0.81
N ASN A 396 25.05 -37.94 0.16
CA ASN A 396 24.23 -37.60 -1.01
C ASN A 396 22.71 -37.63 -0.73
N SER A 397 22.31 -37.31 0.52
CA SER A 397 20.94 -37.20 0.97
C SER A 397 20.62 -35.76 1.42
N GLN A 398 19.39 -35.48 1.76
CA GLN A 398 18.96 -34.17 2.28
C GLN A 398 18.67 -34.28 3.78
N PRO A 399 19.00 -33.25 4.59
CA PRO A 399 18.52 -33.18 5.96
C PRO A 399 16.99 -33.02 5.96
N SER A 400 16.33 -33.57 6.98
CA SER A 400 14.87 -33.40 7.08
C SER A 400 14.49 -31.92 7.24
N PRO A 401 13.30 -31.50 6.78
CA PRO A 401 12.80 -30.12 6.96
C PRO A 401 12.87 -29.65 8.41
N GLN A 402 12.58 -30.51 9.38
CA GLN A 402 12.66 -30.19 10.81
C GLN A 402 14.07 -29.80 11.24
N VAL A 403 15.10 -30.53 10.77
CA VAL A 403 16.50 -30.19 11.03
C VAL A 403 16.84 -28.82 10.48
N VAL A 404 16.46 -28.55 9.23
CA VAL A 404 16.71 -27.25 8.56
C VAL A 404 16.03 -26.11 9.31
N LEU A 405 14.74 -26.26 9.65
CA LEU A 405 13.96 -25.24 10.35
C LEU A 405 14.48 -24.99 11.77
N THR A 406 14.87 -26.06 12.47
CA THR A 406 15.47 -25.93 13.81
C THR A 406 16.81 -25.21 13.74
N LEU A 407 17.70 -25.54 12.82
CA LEU A 407 18.95 -24.79 12.59
C LEU A 407 18.66 -23.31 12.26
N GLY A 408 17.70 -23.07 11.38
CA GLY A 408 17.26 -21.73 10.98
C GLY A 408 16.68 -20.89 12.13
N SER A 409 16.23 -21.51 13.23
CA SER A 409 15.76 -20.81 14.43
C SER A 409 16.88 -20.39 15.40
N TYR A 410 18.07 -20.92 15.24
CA TYR A 410 19.24 -20.57 16.05
C TYR A 410 20.29 -19.75 15.31
N ARG A 411 20.47 -20.00 14.02
CA ARG A 411 21.48 -19.36 13.16
C ARG A 411 20.96 -19.17 11.75
N ALA A 412 21.38 -18.09 11.10
CA ALA A 412 21.01 -17.84 9.70
C ALA A 412 21.55 -18.97 8.79
N LEU A 413 20.68 -19.56 7.99
CA LEU A 413 21.03 -20.73 7.15
C LEU A 413 22.08 -20.41 6.08
N ASN A 414 22.19 -19.16 5.62
CA ASN A 414 23.21 -18.74 4.66
C ASN A 414 24.65 -18.81 5.19
N ARG A 415 24.85 -19.14 6.48
CA ARG A 415 26.18 -19.40 7.07
C ARG A 415 26.73 -20.76 6.70
N TYR A 416 25.85 -21.69 6.32
CA TYR A 416 26.24 -23.08 6.03
C TYR A 416 26.52 -23.22 4.53
N GLU A 417 27.70 -23.75 4.18
CA GLU A 417 28.11 -23.96 2.77
C GLU A 417 27.16 -24.89 2.02
N TRP A 418 26.57 -25.84 2.71
CA TRP A 418 25.62 -26.80 2.13
C TRP A 418 24.26 -26.17 1.79
N CYS A 419 23.95 -24.97 2.26
CA CYS A 419 22.63 -24.35 2.05
C CYS A 419 22.28 -24.15 0.57
N ALA A 420 23.29 -23.97 -0.30
CA ALA A 420 23.10 -23.82 -1.75
C ALA A 420 22.61 -25.13 -2.43
N SER A 421 22.85 -26.28 -1.79
CA SER A 421 22.48 -27.61 -2.27
C SER A 421 21.17 -28.16 -1.69
N LEU A 422 20.46 -27.35 -0.90
CA LEU A 422 19.15 -27.72 -0.34
C LEU A 422 18.10 -27.90 -1.42
N ILE A 423 17.40 -29.03 -1.39
CA ILE A 423 16.16 -29.23 -2.14
C ILE A 423 15.02 -28.51 -1.41
N ILE A 424 14.35 -27.60 -2.10
CA ILE A 424 13.31 -26.76 -1.51
C ILE A 424 12.01 -27.55 -1.47
N THR A 425 11.53 -27.85 -0.27
CA THR A 425 10.18 -28.36 -0.03
C THR A 425 9.26 -27.22 0.42
N GLU A 426 7.93 -27.42 0.38
CA GLU A 426 6.98 -26.36 0.78
C GLU A 426 7.16 -25.95 2.24
N GLU A 427 7.55 -26.87 3.13
CA GLU A 427 7.75 -26.63 4.56
C GLU A 427 8.89 -25.64 4.84
N ILE A 428 9.99 -25.69 4.07
CA ILE A 428 11.16 -24.83 4.28
C ILE A 428 11.20 -23.62 3.33
N LYS A 429 10.28 -23.52 2.38
CA LYS A 429 10.32 -22.57 1.26
C LYS A 429 10.45 -21.10 1.71
N GLU A 430 9.62 -20.66 2.63
CA GLU A 430 9.66 -19.27 3.11
C GLU A 430 10.97 -18.97 3.85
N VAL A 431 11.41 -19.88 4.71
CA VAL A 431 12.67 -19.75 5.45
C VAL A 431 13.86 -19.76 4.49
N PHE A 432 13.85 -20.64 3.49
CA PHE A 432 14.88 -20.69 2.45
C PHE A 432 14.94 -19.37 1.65
N ILE A 433 13.80 -18.84 1.25
CA ILE A 433 13.75 -17.56 0.53
C ILE A 433 14.39 -16.46 1.40
N ARG A 434 13.94 -16.31 2.63
CA ARG A 434 14.34 -15.18 3.48
C ARG A 434 15.73 -15.30 4.06
N GLN A 435 16.18 -16.52 4.42
CA GLN A 435 17.50 -16.71 5.04
C GLN A 435 18.62 -17.02 4.04
N ILE A 436 18.30 -17.41 2.80
CA ILE A 436 19.30 -17.81 1.81
C ILE A 436 19.18 -16.99 0.52
N LYS A 437 18.05 -17.03 -0.18
CA LYS A 437 17.90 -16.37 -1.49
C LYS A 437 17.99 -14.86 -1.40
N GLU A 438 17.29 -14.24 -0.45
CA GLU A 438 17.28 -12.79 -0.29
C GLU A 438 18.67 -12.24 0.05
N PRO A 439 19.41 -12.77 1.06
CA PRO A 439 20.77 -12.34 1.32
C PRO A 439 21.73 -12.54 0.15
N ALA A 440 21.61 -13.66 -0.60
CA ALA A 440 22.42 -13.89 -1.78
C ALA A 440 22.12 -12.85 -2.90
N LYS A 441 20.87 -12.45 -3.06
CA LYS A 441 20.48 -11.38 -3.99
C LYS A 441 21.04 -10.03 -3.53
N GLU A 442 21.00 -9.72 -2.23
CA GLU A 442 21.55 -8.49 -1.66
C GLU A 442 23.05 -8.37 -1.94
N ILE A 443 23.82 -9.46 -1.76
CA ILE A 443 25.26 -9.48 -2.08
C ILE A 443 25.50 -9.11 -3.57
N LYS A 444 24.70 -9.66 -4.48
CA LYS A 444 24.82 -9.34 -5.93
C LYS A 444 24.43 -7.88 -6.22
N LEU A 445 23.44 -7.35 -5.53
CA LEU A 445 22.97 -5.97 -5.75
C LEU A 445 24.00 -4.92 -5.30
N LYS A 446 24.86 -5.21 -4.34
CA LYS A 446 25.89 -4.27 -3.88
C LYS A 446 26.76 -3.73 -5.02
N SER A 447 27.19 -4.60 -5.93
CA SER A 447 28.04 -4.21 -7.08
C SER A 447 27.32 -3.34 -8.11
N SER A 448 25.99 -3.28 -8.06
CA SER A 448 25.16 -2.48 -8.97
C SER A 448 24.75 -1.12 -8.40
N ILE A 449 25.19 -0.79 -7.18
CA ILE A 449 24.90 0.49 -6.53
C ILE A 449 26.08 1.42 -6.77
N PRO A 450 25.85 2.58 -7.40
CA PRO A 450 26.91 3.55 -7.61
C PRO A 450 27.42 4.12 -6.29
N ILE A 451 28.68 4.53 -6.28
CA ILE A 451 29.37 5.17 -5.16
C ILE A 451 29.74 6.59 -5.60
N LEU A 452 29.37 7.59 -4.80
CA LEU A 452 29.68 8.98 -5.11
C LEU A 452 31.18 9.26 -4.91
N GLU A 453 31.65 8.98 -3.68
CA GLU A 453 33.05 9.16 -3.27
C GLU A 453 33.40 8.14 -2.17
N GLU A 454 34.69 7.93 -1.92
CA GLU A 454 35.16 7.13 -0.80
C GLU A 454 34.86 7.84 0.52
N ILE A 455 34.24 7.12 1.48
CA ILE A 455 33.89 7.66 2.79
C ILE A 455 35.15 7.77 3.64
N THR A 456 35.65 9.00 3.84
CA THR A 456 36.89 9.29 4.54
C THR A 456 36.69 9.85 5.95
N ASP A 457 35.49 10.38 6.27
CA ASP A 457 35.17 10.85 7.61
C ASP A 457 35.21 9.73 8.64
N LYS A 458 35.89 9.95 9.79
CA LYS A 458 36.10 8.92 10.81
C LYS A 458 34.80 8.42 11.47
N VAL A 459 33.86 9.35 11.70
CA VAL A 459 32.58 8.99 12.34
C VAL A 459 31.70 8.26 11.33
N SER A 460 31.57 8.80 10.12
CA SER A 460 30.85 8.16 9.01
C SER A 460 31.37 6.77 8.70
N SER A 461 32.70 6.55 8.70
CA SER A 461 33.31 5.23 8.49
C SER A 461 32.94 4.22 9.58
N LYS A 462 32.90 4.62 10.86
CA LYS A 462 32.47 3.74 11.97
C LYS A 462 30.99 3.39 11.85
N VAL A 463 30.16 4.37 11.54
CA VAL A 463 28.71 4.17 11.32
C VAL A 463 28.48 3.22 10.14
N ARG A 464 29.16 3.46 9.00
CA ARG A 464 29.16 2.57 7.84
C ARG A 464 29.49 1.14 8.24
N ASP A 465 30.61 0.91 8.94
CA ASP A 465 31.11 -0.41 9.29
C ASP A 465 30.14 -1.17 10.22
N GLN A 466 29.41 -0.47 11.07
CA GLN A 466 28.37 -1.03 11.91
C GLN A 466 27.18 -1.53 11.05
N TYR A 467 26.64 -0.67 10.19
CA TYR A 467 25.48 -1.02 9.34
C TYR A 467 25.86 -1.93 8.16
N GLU A 468 27.13 -1.99 7.78
CA GLU A 468 27.60 -2.92 6.77
C GLU A 468 27.55 -4.37 7.28
N LYS A 469 27.80 -4.58 8.57
CA LYS A 469 27.67 -5.90 9.22
C LYS A 469 26.25 -6.33 9.48
N SER A 470 25.39 -5.37 9.89
CA SER A 470 23.99 -5.62 10.26
C SER A 470 23.10 -4.49 9.76
N PRO A 471 22.58 -4.61 8.53
CA PRO A 471 21.60 -3.63 8.00
C PRO A 471 20.37 -3.59 8.90
N TYR A 472 20.06 -2.41 9.48
CA TYR A 472 18.98 -2.24 10.45
C TYR A 472 18.10 -1.03 10.11
N PRO A 473 16.78 -1.09 10.38
CA PRO A 473 16.02 -2.30 10.77
C PRO A 473 15.75 -3.24 9.58
N ARG A 474 15.79 -4.54 9.79
CA ARG A 474 15.21 -5.48 8.83
C ARG A 474 13.69 -5.44 8.93
N TRP A 475 13.01 -5.44 7.79
CA TRP A 475 11.55 -5.37 7.73
C TRP A 475 11.01 -6.24 6.60
N VAL A 476 9.79 -6.70 6.74
CA VAL A 476 9.14 -7.61 5.78
C VAL A 476 8.10 -6.88 4.96
N ASN A 477 7.13 -6.27 5.63
CA ASN A 477 6.03 -5.54 5.02
C ASN A 477 6.13 -4.04 5.32
N LEU A 478 5.53 -3.24 4.42
CA LEU A 478 5.51 -1.79 4.50
C LEU A 478 4.13 -1.29 4.07
N GLY A 479 3.52 -0.38 4.85
CA GLY A 479 2.29 0.28 4.44
C GLY A 479 2.56 1.29 3.32
N LEU A 480 2.06 1.05 2.13
CA LEU A 480 2.23 1.96 1.00
C LEU A 480 0.97 2.78 0.76
N THR A 481 1.15 3.99 0.23
CA THR A 481 0.06 4.87 -0.15
C THR A 481 -0.52 4.42 -1.50
N SER A 482 -1.82 4.12 -1.53
CA SER A 482 -2.53 3.75 -2.76
C SER A 482 -2.86 4.96 -3.65
N LYS A 483 -2.98 6.15 -3.06
CA LYS A 483 -3.29 7.41 -3.75
C LYS A 483 -2.18 8.44 -3.54
N PRO A 484 -1.23 8.55 -4.49
CA PRO A 484 -0.17 9.57 -4.41
C PRO A 484 -0.76 10.99 -4.42
N ILE A 485 -0.14 11.89 -3.66
CA ILE A 485 -0.57 13.29 -3.55
C ILE A 485 0.38 14.23 -4.29
N SER A 486 -0.13 15.39 -4.70
CA SER A 486 0.72 16.49 -5.19
C SER A 486 1.43 17.21 -4.05
N VAL A 487 2.51 17.94 -4.37
CA VAL A 487 3.19 18.79 -3.39
C VAL A 487 2.24 19.86 -2.85
N SER A 488 1.34 20.40 -3.70
CA SER A 488 0.31 21.36 -3.28
C SER A 488 -0.61 20.78 -2.20
N LYS A 489 -1.08 19.54 -2.38
CA LYS A 489 -1.95 18.87 -1.40
C LYS A 489 -1.23 18.61 -0.08
N LEU A 490 0.07 18.28 -0.12
CA LEU A 490 0.89 18.14 1.09
C LEU A 490 1.00 19.46 1.86
N VAL A 491 1.35 20.55 1.15
CA VAL A 491 1.53 21.88 1.73
C VAL A 491 0.25 22.37 2.39
N ASN A 492 -0.87 22.22 1.71
CA ASN A 492 -2.18 22.61 2.24
C ASN A 492 -2.58 21.76 3.45
N GLY A 493 -2.36 20.44 3.38
CA GLY A 493 -2.69 19.52 4.49
C GLY A 493 -1.85 19.76 5.76
N LEU A 494 -0.62 20.29 5.62
CA LEU A 494 0.25 20.63 6.74
C LEU A 494 0.12 22.10 7.18
N ASN A 495 -0.75 22.89 6.54
CA ASN A 495 -0.92 24.33 6.79
C ASN A 495 0.41 25.11 6.77
N LEU A 496 1.33 24.76 5.86
CA LEU A 496 2.63 25.39 5.77
C LEU A 496 2.52 26.83 5.25
N LYS A 497 3.14 27.78 5.97
CA LYS A 497 3.30 29.14 5.48
C LYS A 497 4.50 29.20 4.53
N LEU A 498 4.23 29.30 3.24
CA LEU A 498 5.27 29.35 2.22
C LEU A 498 5.72 30.78 1.95
N TYR A 499 7.04 30.97 1.79
CA TYR A 499 7.63 32.23 1.29
C TYR A 499 7.26 32.46 -0.21
N SER A 500 7.13 31.37 -0.98
CA SER A 500 6.79 31.42 -2.40
C SER A 500 5.89 30.23 -2.78
N SER A 501 4.86 30.49 -3.57
CA SER A 501 3.96 29.46 -4.09
C SER A 501 4.56 28.61 -5.23
N ARG A 502 5.80 28.87 -5.66
CA ARG A 502 6.43 28.15 -6.78
C ARG A 502 6.45 26.64 -6.57
N ILE A 503 6.68 26.18 -5.34
CA ILE A 503 6.76 24.75 -5.02
C ILE A 503 5.42 24.02 -5.22
N THR A 504 4.29 24.68 -5.03
CA THR A 504 2.97 24.07 -5.19
C THR A 504 2.62 23.80 -6.65
N LYS A 505 3.36 24.40 -7.60
CA LYS A 505 3.19 24.22 -9.05
C LYS A 505 4.09 23.10 -9.62
N ILE A 506 4.90 22.46 -8.80
CA ILE A 506 5.82 21.40 -9.26
C ILE A 506 5.07 20.09 -9.41
N GLU A 507 4.95 19.60 -10.63
CA GLU A 507 4.28 18.34 -10.96
C GLU A 507 5.18 17.12 -10.78
N ARG A 508 6.50 17.28 -10.98
CA ARG A 508 7.50 16.21 -10.89
C ARG A 508 8.58 16.58 -9.87
N PRO A 509 8.31 16.36 -8.57
CA PRO A 509 9.29 16.72 -7.54
C PRO A 509 10.49 15.77 -7.58
N GLU A 510 11.70 16.35 -7.56
CA GLU A 510 12.96 15.64 -7.32
C GLU A 510 13.23 15.64 -5.82
N ILE A 511 13.36 14.46 -5.23
CA ILE A 511 13.40 14.27 -3.78
C ILE A 511 14.69 13.57 -3.39
N LEU A 512 15.41 14.12 -2.40
CA LEU A 512 16.55 13.48 -1.77
C LEU A 512 16.12 12.88 -0.42
N ILE A 513 16.43 11.60 -0.22
CA ILE A 513 16.37 10.95 1.09
C ILE A 513 17.80 10.74 1.58
N ALA A 514 18.22 11.52 2.56
CA ALA A 514 19.56 11.46 3.11
C ALA A 514 19.61 10.58 4.36
N GLY A 515 20.30 9.44 4.25
CA GLY A 515 20.33 8.37 5.25
C GLY A 515 19.09 7.50 5.17
N CYS A 516 18.89 6.79 4.05
CA CYS A 516 17.69 6.01 3.80
C CYS A 516 17.66 4.65 4.54
N GLY A 517 18.80 4.20 5.09
CA GLY A 517 18.95 2.90 5.73
C GLY A 517 18.47 1.76 4.83
N THR A 518 17.65 0.87 5.36
CA THR A 518 17.06 -0.26 4.64
C THR A 518 15.85 0.09 3.76
N GLY A 519 15.64 1.38 3.47
CA GLY A 519 14.76 1.85 2.40
C GLY A 519 13.30 2.10 2.77
N GLN A 520 12.85 1.89 4.00
CA GLN A 520 11.44 2.13 4.37
C GLN A 520 11.00 3.55 3.99
N HIS A 521 11.73 4.54 4.46
CA HIS A 521 11.42 5.96 4.25
C HIS A 521 11.46 6.34 2.76
N SER A 522 12.45 5.85 2.01
CA SER A 522 12.58 6.17 0.58
C SER A 522 11.44 5.57 -0.24
N ILE A 523 11.03 4.33 0.04
CA ILE A 523 9.93 3.66 -0.66
C ILE A 523 8.59 4.33 -0.33
N GLU A 524 8.33 4.66 0.93
CA GLU A 524 7.13 5.40 1.34
C GLU A 524 7.05 6.78 0.68
N THR A 525 8.17 7.49 0.60
CA THR A 525 8.21 8.81 -0.04
C THR A 525 7.99 8.71 -1.55
N ALA A 526 8.58 7.71 -2.21
CA ALA A 526 8.42 7.49 -3.63
C ALA A 526 6.98 7.14 -4.04
N THR A 527 6.25 6.43 -3.17
CA THR A 527 4.84 6.10 -3.41
C THR A 527 3.88 7.21 -2.97
N ARG A 528 4.30 8.09 -2.05
CA ARG A 528 3.50 9.19 -1.53
C ARG A 528 3.31 10.33 -2.53
N PHE A 529 4.34 10.64 -3.33
CA PHE A 529 4.29 11.78 -4.25
C PHE A 529 4.03 11.36 -5.69
N LYS A 530 3.04 12.02 -6.31
CA LYS A 530 2.71 11.81 -7.72
C LYS A 530 3.90 12.20 -8.61
N SER A 531 4.26 11.33 -9.55
CA SER A 531 5.31 11.56 -10.57
C SER A 531 6.69 11.96 -10.01
N SER A 532 7.01 11.62 -8.76
CA SER A 532 8.30 11.97 -8.15
C SER A 532 9.48 11.15 -8.73
N LYS A 533 10.68 11.74 -8.66
CA LYS A 533 11.95 11.02 -8.77
C LYS A 533 12.66 11.10 -7.42
N VAL A 534 13.02 9.95 -6.84
CA VAL A 534 13.67 9.87 -5.53
C VAL A 534 15.12 9.42 -5.70
N THR A 535 16.05 10.20 -5.14
CA THR A 535 17.44 9.78 -4.93
C THR A 535 17.61 9.47 -3.45
N ALA A 536 17.96 8.23 -3.13
CA ALA A 536 18.12 7.76 -1.76
C ALA A 536 19.59 7.40 -1.50
N ILE A 537 20.16 8.03 -0.49
CA ILE A 537 21.57 7.82 -0.13
C ILE A 537 21.73 7.22 1.25
N ASP A 538 22.77 6.42 1.43
CA ASP A 538 23.21 5.88 2.72
C ASP A 538 24.71 5.58 2.69
N LEU A 539 25.33 5.45 3.88
CA LEU A 539 26.73 5.07 4.03
C LEU A 539 26.96 3.58 3.74
N SER A 540 25.98 2.71 4.04
CA SER A 540 26.10 1.27 4.01
C SER A 540 25.57 0.67 2.69
N LEU A 541 26.45 0.03 1.92
CA LEU A 541 26.06 -0.76 0.74
C LEU A 541 25.15 -1.93 1.10
N SER A 542 25.32 -2.53 2.29
CA SER A 542 24.43 -3.59 2.78
C SER A 542 23.01 -3.09 2.98
N SER A 543 22.85 -1.90 3.61
CA SER A 543 21.54 -1.26 3.80
C SER A 543 20.90 -0.89 2.46
N LEU A 544 21.69 -0.32 1.54
CA LEU A 544 21.22 0.06 0.21
C LEU A 544 20.85 -1.16 -0.65
N ALA A 545 21.59 -2.26 -0.56
CA ALA A 545 21.27 -3.49 -1.28
C ALA A 545 19.96 -4.11 -0.77
N TYR A 546 19.73 -4.09 0.55
CA TYR A 546 18.45 -4.46 1.15
C TYR A 546 17.32 -3.58 0.63
N ALA A 547 17.50 -2.24 0.67
CA ALA A 547 16.53 -1.27 0.17
C ALA A 547 16.19 -1.50 -1.30
N LYS A 548 17.22 -1.70 -2.14
CA LYS A 548 17.06 -1.95 -3.59
C LYS A 548 16.28 -3.24 -3.85
N ARG A 549 16.61 -4.34 -3.15
CA ARG A 549 15.85 -5.60 -3.24
C ARG A 549 14.38 -5.40 -2.88
N LYS A 550 14.10 -4.66 -1.79
CA LYS A 550 12.72 -4.38 -1.36
C LYS A 550 11.97 -3.49 -2.35
N THR A 551 12.64 -2.54 -2.96
CA THR A 551 12.08 -1.69 -4.01
C THR A 551 11.67 -2.50 -5.24
N GLU A 552 12.52 -3.44 -5.66
CA GLU A 552 12.21 -4.38 -6.76
C GLU A 552 11.05 -5.31 -6.38
N GLU A 553 11.02 -5.81 -5.14
CA GLU A 553 9.96 -6.69 -4.61
C GLU A 553 8.58 -6.01 -4.56
N LEU A 554 8.56 -4.69 -4.29
CA LEU A 554 7.35 -3.87 -4.23
C LEU A 554 7.05 -3.15 -5.56
N GLU A 555 7.81 -3.43 -6.62
CA GLU A 555 7.65 -2.89 -7.97
C GLU A 555 7.68 -1.36 -8.06
N VAL A 556 8.39 -0.69 -7.13
CA VAL A 556 8.56 0.77 -7.11
C VAL A 556 9.69 1.15 -8.07
N LYS A 557 9.40 1.98 -9.09
CA LYS A 557 10.32 2.23 -10.22
C LYS A 557 11.00 3.60 -10.20
N ASN A 558 10.63 4.49 -9.29
CA ASN A 558 11.05 5.89 -9.27
C ASN A 558 12.07 6.22 -8.18
N ILE A 559 12.87 5.20 -7.74
CA ILE A 559 13.95 5.37 -6.75
C ILE A 559 15.29 4.97 -7.37
N GLU A 560 16.29 5.83 -7.16
CA GLU A 560 17.70 5.55 -7.43
C GLU A 560 18.45 5.51 -6.10
N TYR A 561 19.29 4.48 -5.90
CA TYR A 561 20.12 4.31 -4.71
C TYR A 561 21.58 4.65 -5.00
N LEU A 562 22.24 5.36 -4.07
CA LEU A 562 23.60 5.83 -4.20
C LEU A 562 24.31 5.73 -2.84
N GLN A 563 25.50 5.11 -2.78
CA GLN A 563 26.34 5.20 -1.60
C GLN A 563 27.00 6.59 -1.54
N ALA A 564 26.72 7.34 -0.48
CA ALA A 564 27.30 8.66 -0.28
C ALA A 564 27.30 9.08 1.20
N ASP A 565 28.31 9.84 1.59
CA ASP A 565 28.26 10.65 2.82
C ASP A 565 27.49 11.95 2.54
N ILE A 566 26.68 12.39 3.50
CA ILE A 566 26.00 13.70 3.44
C ILE A 566 27.02 14.84 3.24
N LEU A 567 28.22 14.70 3.82
CA LEU A 567 29.28 15.71 3.72
C LEU A 567 29.77 15.94 2.29
N ASP A 568 29.67 14.94 1.41
CA ASP A 568 30.18 14.96 0.05
C ASP A 568 29.12 15.28 -1.01
N LEU A 569 27.85 15.47 -0.60
CA LEU A 569 26.71 15.65 -1.51
C LEU A 569 26.82 16.84 -2.47
N ARG A 570 27.69 17.83 -2.18
CA ARG A 570 27.95 18.95 -3.12
C ARG A 570 28.49 18.48 -4.46
N GLN A 571 29.13 17.33 -4.51
CA GLN A 571 29.71 16.75 -5.72
C GLN A 571 28.65 16.21 -6.69
N LEU A 572 27.41 15.95 -6.22
CA LEU A 572 26.29 15.57 -7.08
C LEU A 572 25.92 16.65 -8.10
N ASN A 573 26.28 17.92 -7.84
CA ASN A 573 25.89 19.06 -8.70
C ASN A 573 24.40 19.10 -9.04
N THR A 574 23.55 18.56 -8.15
CA THR A 574 22.10 18.42 -8.34
C THR A 574 21.39 19.11 -7.18
N GLN A 575 20.31 19.82 -7.50
CA GLN A 575 19.44 20.42 -6.49
C GLN A 575 18.08 19.72 -6.48
N PHE A 576 17.54 19.54 -5.28
CA PHE A 576 16.30 18.81 -5.03
C PHE A 576 15.15 19.74 -4.64
N THR A 577 13.94 19.36 -5.01
CA THR A 577 12.70 20.06 -4.66
C THR A 577 12.34 19.84 -3.20
N ILE A 578 12.57 18.60 -2.71
CA ILE A 578 12.30 18.18 -1.34
C ILE A 578 13.53 17.42 -0.84
N ILE A 579 13.93 17.66 0.40
CA ILE A 579 14.97 16.89 1.08
C ILE A 579 14.39 16.36 2.38
N GLU A 580 14.48 15.04 2.61
CA GLU A 580 14.11 14.41 3.87
C GLU A 580 15.32 13.71 4.49
N SER A 581 15.61 13.99 5.76
CA SER A 581 16.65 13.33 6.56
C SER A 581 16.13 13.11 7.98
N THR A 582 15.87 11.85 8.33
CA THR A 582 15.25 11.51 9.61
C THR A 582 16.07 10.45 10.34
N GLY A 583 16.47 10.76 11.57
CA GLY A 583 17.23 9.82 12.39
C GLY A 583 18.71 9.67 11.98
N VAL A 584 19.30 10.64 11.29
CA VAL A 584 20.64 10.55 10.69
C VAL A 584 21.61 11.59 11.23
N LEU A 585 21.29 12.86 11.12
CA LEU A 585 22.24 13.94 11.41
C LEU A 585 22.83 13.92 12.84
N HIS A 586 22.08 13.38 13.81
CA HIS A 586 22.54 13.24 15.20
C HIS A 586 23.61 12.16 15.40
N HIS A 587 23.92 11.35 14.38
CA HIS A 587 25.06 10.41 14.38
C HIS A 587 26.35 11.05 13.88
N MET A 588 26.28 12.26 13.30
CA MET A 588 27.45 12.97 12.80
C MET A 588 28.21 13.65 13.97
N GLU A 589 29.52 13.88 13.80
CA GLU A 589 30.31 14.64 14.76
C GLU A 589 29.77 16.07 14.93
N ASP A 590 29.41 16.71 13.81
CA ASP A 590 28.73 18.01 13.77
C ASP A 590 27.45 17.91 12.92
N PRO A 591 26.26 17.77 13.54
CA PRO A 591 24.97 17.73 12.84
C PRO A 591 24.69 18.96 11.98
N PHE A 592 25.16 20.15 12.40
CA PHE A 592 24.92 21.40 11.67
C PHE A 592 25.74 21.47 10.37
N LYS A 593 26.91 20.84 10.34
CA LYS A 593 27.72 20.75 9.11
C LYS A 593 26.95 19.94 8.05
N GLY A 594 26.40 18.78 8.42
CA GLY A 594 25.57 17.99 7.53
C GLY A 594 24.33 18.75 7.08
N TRP A 595 23.62 19.39 8.01
CA TRP A 595 22.43 20.19 7.67
C TRP A 595 22.76 21.32 6.68
N LYS A 596 23.88 22.02 6.88
CA LYS A 596 24.34 23.06 5.96
C LYS A 596 24.62 22.52 4.56
N VAL A 597 25.20 21.33 4.44
CA VAL A 597 25.40 20.67 3.13
C VAL A 597 24.05 20.39 2.48
N LEU A 598 23.11 19.75 3.19
CA LEU A 598 21.76 19.50 2.67
C LEU A 598 21.06 20.78 2.18
N THR A 599 21.24 21.90 2.92
CA THR A 599 20.65 23.19 2.52
C THR A 599 21.21 23.68 1.18
N THR A 600 22.48 23.42 0.87
CA THR A 600 23.06 23.79 -0.44
C THR A 600 22.54 22.95 -1.60
N CYS A 601 22.05 21.75 -1.31
CA CYS A 601 21.44 20.85 -2.28
C CYS A 601 19.93 21.12 -2.50
N LEU A 602 19.33 22.05 -1.74
CA LEU A 602 17.92 22.38 -1.85
C LEU A 602 17.69 23.47 -2.90
N LYS A 603 16.71 23.28 -3.80
CA LYS A 603 16.27 24.32 -4.73
C LYS A 603 15.72 25.54 -3.99
N PRO A 604 15.89 26.76 -4.50
CA PRO A 604 15.29 27.95 -3.91
C PRO A 604 13.77 27.80 -3.77
N GLY A 605 13.27 27.93 -2.54
CA GLY A 605 11.85 27.71 -2.21
C GLY A 605 11.47 26.24 -2.04
N GLY A 606 12.42 25.30 -2.05
CA GLY A 606 12.20 23.89 -1.76
C GLY A 606 11.84 23.61 -0.31
N LEU A 607 11.37 22.39 -0.02
CA LEU A 607 11.00 21.94 1.33
C LEU A 607 12.06 21.02 1.91
N MET A 608 12.30 21.13 3.21
CA MET A 608 13.19 20.25 3.95
C MET A 608 12.49 19.70 5.19
N LYS A 609 12.57 18.37 5.38
CA LYS A 609 12.11 17.67 6.59
C LYS A 609 13.32 17.08 7.31
N ILE A 610 13.61 17.56 8.50
CA ILE A 610 14.69 17.05 9.36
C ILE A 610 14.08 16.42 10.60
N GLY A 611 14.41 15.15 10.86
CA GLY A 611 14.06 14.43 12.08
C GLY A 611 15.29 14.22 12.96
N LEU A 612 15.32 14.85 14.14
CA LEU A 612 16.38 14.69 15.13
C LEU A 612 15.83 14.01 16.38
N TYR A 613 16.68 13.26 17.08
CA TYR A 613 16.33 12.75 18.40
C TYR A 613 16.54 13.83 19.48
N SER A 614 15.57 13.95 20.37
CA SER A 614 15.71 14.81 21.55
C SER A 614 16.59 14.12 22.60
N GLU A 615 17.62 14.82 23.06
CA GLU A 615 18.48 14.32 24.14
C GLU A 615 17.69 14.16 25.45
N LEU A 616 16.80 15.09 25.76
CA LEU A 616 15.91 15.04 26.92
C LEU A 616 14.97 13.81 26.89
N ALA A 617 14.38 13.52 25.73
CA ALA A 617 13.49 12.37 25.57
C ALA A 617 14.21 11.00 25.71
N ARG A 618 15.54 10.98 25.62
CA ARG A 618 16.37 9.77 25.70
C ARG A 618 17.19 9.62 26.98
N GLN A 619 17.11 10.55 27.90
CA GLN A 619 17.89 10.48 29.15
C GLN A 619 17.62 9.19 29.95
N HIS A 620 16.39 8.67 29.90
CA HIS A 620 16.01 7.41 30.55
C HIS A 620 16.46 6.13 29.80
N ILE A 621 16.97 6.27 28.58
CA ILE A 621 17.44 5.15 27.74
C ILE A 621 18.97 5.01 27.80
N LYS A 622 19.67 6.02 28.32
CA LYS A 622 21.14 6.03 28.47
C LYS A 622 21.66 5.29 29.71
N ILE A 623 20.98 4.23 30.16
CA ILE A 623 21.44 3.39 31.26
C ILE A 623 22.28 2.25 30.73
#